data_03a7602bef6bdaae35fcc6ba4f4c6393
#
_entry.id   03a7602bef6bdaae35fcc6ba4f4c6393
#
_cell.length_a   1.000
_cell.length_b   1.000
_cell.length_c   1.000
_cell.angle_alpha   90.00
_cell.angle_beta   90.00
_cell.angle_gamma   90.00
#
_symmetry.space_group_name_H-M   'P 1'
#
loop_
_entity.id
_entity.type
_entity.pdbx_description
1 polymer ?
#
loop_
_entity_poly.entity_id
_entity_poly.type
_entity_poly.pdbx_seq_one_letter_code
_entity_poly.pdbx_strand_id
1 'polypeptide(L)'
;EIMPSLVGSEMCIRDSIYGYNNLVVDFRNIPDMKAFVPRVVMDCTHSVQRPGAAGGKTGGNREFVPAMALAAKAFGANGYFFETHPDPEKAMSDGPNMLYLKDLETVIASLL
;
A
#
# COMPACT_ATOMS: atom_id res chain seq x y z
N GLU A 1 14.14 -13.24 -2.32
CA GLU A 1 13.20 -14.33 -1.96
C GLU A 1 12.67 -14.19 -0.53
N ILE A 2 13.50 -13.77 0.41
CA ILE A 2 13.10 -13.56 1.79
C ILE A 2 12.24 -12.29 1.93
N MET A 3 12.53 -11.24 1.18
CA MET A 3 11.89 -9.94 1.28
C MET A 3 10.38 -9.94 0.98
N PRO A 4 9.87 -10.57 -0.09
CA PRO A 4 8.43 -10.64 -0.33
C PRO A 4 7.66 -11.40 0.77
N SER A 5 8.26 -12.46 1.30
CA SER A 5 7.66 -13.26 2.38
C SER A 5 7.65 -12.47 3.71
N LEU A 6 8.69 -11.71 3.99
CA LEU A 6 8.77 -10.88 5.19
C LEU A 6 7.76 -9.74 5.16
N VAL A 7 7.57 -9.09 4.03
CA VAL A 7 6.57 -8.01 3.89
C VAL A 7 5.17 -8.53 4.19
N GLY A 8 4.77 -9.64 3.60
CA GLY A 8 3.47 -10.26 3.88
C GLY A 8 3.33 -10.70 5.34
N SER A 9 4.37 -11.29 5.91
CA SER A 9 4.37 -11.74 7.31
C SER A 9 4.33 -10.57 8.30
N GLU A 10 5.05 -9.51 8.05
CA GLU A 10 5.01 -8.31 8.89
C GLU A 10 3.64 -7.65 8.90
N MET A 11 2.98 -7.55 7.76
CA MET A 11 1.63 -7.02 7.68
C MET A 11 0.66 -7.82 8.56
N CYS A 12 0.70 -9.15 8.48
CA CYS A 12 -0.13 -10.03 9.30
C CYS A 12 0.20 -9.92 10.80
N ILE A 13 1.48 -9.86 11.14
CA ILE A 13 1.95 -9.75 12.53
C ILE A 13 1.52 -8.42 13.15
N ARG A 14 1.63 -7.33 12.42
CA ARG A 14 1.25 -6.00 12.92
C ARG A 14 -0.24 -5.91 13.21
N ASP A 15 -1.07 -6.40 12.32
CA ASP A 15 -2.52 -6.45 12.54
C ASP A 15 -2.86 -7.26 13.80
N SER A 16 -2.22 -8.38 14.00
CA SER A 16 -2.47 -9.28 15.14
C SER A 16 -1.92 -8.75 16.48
N ILE A 17 -0.72 -8.16 16.48
CA ILE A 17 -0.01 -7.78 17.73
C ILE A 17 -0.58 -6.52 18.34
N TYR A 18 -0.93 -5.51 17.55
CA TYR A 18 -1.33 -4.20 18.07
C TYR A 18 -2.83 -4.03 18.21
N GLY A 19 -3.63 -5.03 17.85
CA GLY A 19 -5.09 -4.93 17.91
C GLY A 19 -5.70 -3.88 17.01
N TYR A 20 -4.90 -3.29 16.11
CA TYR A 20 -5.42 -2.46 15.03
C TYR A 20 -6.07 -3.35 13.99
N ASN A 21 -7.33 -3.21 13.72
CA ASN A 21 -7.99 -3.92 12.61
C ASN A 21 -7.61 -3.32 11.25
N ASN A 22 -6.44 -2.70 11.17
CA ASN A 22 -5.88 -2.06 10.00
C ASN A 22 -4.42 -2.48 9.83
N LEU A 23 -3.94 -2.45 8.60
CA LEU A 23 -2.52 -2.57 8.32
C LEU A 23 -1.80 -1.27 8.75
N VAL A 24 -0.70 -1.42 9.46
CA VAL A 24 0.12 -0.30 9.91
C VAL A 24 1.43 -0.31 9.12
N VAL A 25 1.73 0.79 8.46
CA VAL A 25 2.98 0.94 7.70
C VAL A 25 3.97 1.76 8.52
N ASP A 26 5.14 1.20 8.75
CA ASP A 26 6.28 1.95 9.28
C ASP A 26 7.20 2.37 8.11
N PHE A 27 7.13 3.62 7.73
CA PHE A 27 7.90 4.15 6.60
C PHE A 27 9.42 4.14 6.85
N ARG A 28 9.88 4.01 8.09
CA ARG A 28 11.32 3.83 8.42
C ARG A 28 11.88 2.55 7.81
N ASN A 29 11.03 1.58 7.50
CA ASN A 29 11.44 0.36 6.80
C ASN A 29 12.04 0.66 5.42
N ILE A 30 11.69 1.76 4.78
CA ILE A 30 12.25 2.12 3.47
C ILE A 30 13.76 2.37 3.55
N PRO A 31 14.26 3.31 4.37
CA PRO A 31 15.71 3.48 4.53
C PRO A 31 16.39 2.24 5.12
N ASP A 32 15.75 1.50 6.02
CA ASP A 32 16.31 0.28 6.59
C ASP A 32 16.54 -0.79 5.51
N MET A 33 15.57 -1.01 4.63
CA MET A 33 15.71 -1.93 3.50
C MET A 33 16.75 -1.45 2.48
N LYS A 34 16.88 -0.14 2.27
CA LYS A 34 17.89 0.42 1.36
C LYS A 34 19.33 0.19 1.81
N ALA A 35 19.54 -0.16 3.07
CA ALA A 35 20.86 -0.59 3.53
C ALA A 35 21.28 -1.94 2.92
N PHE A 36 20.34 -2.75 2.45
CA PHE A 36 20.59 -4.08 1.90
C PHE A 36 20.34 -4.17 0.38
N VAL A 37 19.47 -3.32 -0.15
CA VAL A 37 19.09 -3.32 -1.57
C VAL A 37 19.13 -1.89 -2.13
N PRO A 38 19.52 -1.72 -3.41
CA PRO A 38 19.67 -0.37 -3.98
C PRO A 38 18.36 0.35 -4.24
N ARG A 39 17.25 -0.38 -4.35
CA ARG A 39 15.94 0.18 -4.70
C ARG A 39 14.84 -0.46 -3.89
N VAL A 40 13.90 0.37 -3.42
CA VAL A 40 12.70 -0.04 -2.67
C VAL A 40 11.48 0.53 -3.37
N VAL A 41 10.50 -0.32 -3.60
CA VAL A 41 9.18 0.05 -4.16
C VAL A 41 8.14 -0.04 -3.05
N MET A 42 7.36 1.02 -2.89
CA MET A 42 6.24 1.04 -1.95
C MET A 42 4.96 0.55 -2.63
N ASP A 43 4.31 -0.44 -2.04
CA ASP A 43 2.96 -0.83 -2.43
C ASP A 43 1.94 0.11 -1.76
N CYS A 44 1.41 1.03 -2.54
CA CYS A 44 0.47 2.05 -2.05
C CYS A 44 -0.98 1.57 -2.07
N THR A 45 -1.26 0.48 -2.77
CA THR A 45 -2.61 -0.10 -2.87
C THR A 45 -2.93 -0.98 -1.68
N HIS A 46 -2.11 -1.99 -1.44
CA HIS A 46 -2.38 -2.98 -0.40
C HIS A 46 -2.10 -2.45 1.01
N SER A 47 -1.28 -1.43 1.13
CA SER A 47 -0.99 -0.80 2.43
C SER A 47 -2.19 -0.07 3.06
N VAL A 48 -3.22 0.24 2.28
CA VAL A 48 -4.46 0.91 2.77
C VAL A 48 -5.62 -0.07 2.96
N GLN A 49 -5.38 -1.37 2.85
CA GLN A 49 -6.39 -2.39 3.12
C GLN A 49 -6.83 -2.36 4.58
N ARG A 50 -8.10 -2.70 4.79
CA ARG A 50 -8.68 -2.96 6.11
C ARG A 50 -9.18 -4.40 6.17
N PRO A 51 -8.35 -5.34 6.60
CA PRO A 51 -8.74 -6.74 6.68
C PRO A 51 -9.98 -6.92 7.57
N GLY A 52 -10.97 -7.65 7.08
CA GLY A 52 -12.18 -7.97 7.84
C GLY A 52 -13.19 -6.84 8.03
N ALA A 53 -12.94 -5.63 7.50
CA ALA A 53 -13.81 -4.48 7.71
C ALA A 53 -15.19 -4.58 7.00
N ALA A 54 -15.34 -5.49 6.04
CA ALA A 54 -16.54 -5.63 5.22
C ALA A 54 -17.19 -7.02 5.36
N GLY A 55 -17.39 -7.51 6.59
CA GLY A 55 -18.14 -8.76 6.82
C GLY A 55 -17.55 -9.99 6.12
N GLY A 56 -16.23 -10.17 6.21
CA GLY A 56 -15.50 -11.30 5.60
C GLY A 56 -14.85 -10.96 4.25
N LYS A 57 -15.02 -9.74 3.74
CA LYS A 57 -14.29 -9.22 2.59
C LYS A 57 -13.25 -8.18 3.05
N THR A 58 -12.17 -8.06 2.30
CA THR A 58 -11.18 -7.03 2.53
C THR A 58 -11.77 -5.65 2.18
N GLY A 59 -11.80 -4.76 3.17
CA GLY A 59 -12.11 -3.35 2.96
C GLY A 59 -10.85 -2.54 2.66
N GLY A 60 -11.00 -1.24 2.46
CA GLY A 60 -9.85 -0.35 2.25
C GLY A 60 -10.25 1.10 2.05
N ASN A 61 -9.23 1.95 2.07
CA ASN A 61 -9.38 3.39 1.98
C ASN A 61 -8.56 3.95 0.81
N ARG A 62 -9.10 3.83 -0.38
CA ARG A 62 -8.51 4.35 -1.64
C ARG A 62 -8.07 5.81 -1.53
N GLU A 63 -8.79 6.62 -0.77
CA GLU A 63 -8.50 8.03 -0.56
C GLU A 63 -7.13 8.28 0.09
N PHE A 64 -6.57 7.30 0.77
CA PHE A 64 -5.26 7.41 1.39
C PHE A 64 -4.08 7.02 0.48
N VAL A 65 -4.36 6.41 -0.67
CA VAL A 65 -3.31 5.97 -1.60
C VAL A 65 -2.36 7.10 -2.00
N PRO A 66 -2.83 8.30 -2.39
CA PRO A 66 -1.92 9.40 -2.71
C PRO A 66 -1.04 9.83 -1.53
N ALA A 67 -1.62 9.89 -0.33
CA ALA A 67 -0.88 10.27 0.87
C ALA A 67 0.19 9.23 1.24
N MET A 68 -0.12 7.94 1.09
CA MET A 68 0.85 6.87 1.31
C MET A 68 2.01 6.96 0.34
N ALA A 69 1.74 7.27 -0.92
CA ALA A 69 2.78 7.46 -1.93
C ALA A 69 3.69 8.67 -1.61
N LEU A 70 3.11 9.79 -1.20
CA LEU A 70 3.86 10.98 -0.78
C LEU A 70 4.71 10.71 0.47
N ALA A 71 4.18 10.00 1.44
CA ALA A 71 4.94 9.59 2.63
C ALA A 71 6.11 8.69 2.25
N ALA A 72 5.89 7.70 1.38
CA ALA A 72 6.96 6.83 0.88
C ALA A 72 8.03 7.62 0.12
N LYS A 73 7.63 8.61 -0.67
CA LYS A 73 8.57 9.54 -1.33
C LYS A 73 9.43 10.27 -0.32
N ALA A 74 8.83 10.81 0.73
CA ALA A 74 9.56 11.52 1.79
C ALA A 74 10.60 10.64 2.49
N PHE A 75 10.34 9.34 2.62
CA PHE A 75 11.29 8.37 3.16
C PHE A 75 12.26 7.78 2.14
N GLY A 76 12.21 8.21 0.89
CA GLY A 76 13.19 7.85 -0.13
C GLY A 76 12.86 6.59 -0.92
N ALA A 77 11.59 6.21 -1.06
CA ALA A 77 11.19 5.15 -1.99
C ALA A 77 11.64 5.48 -3.42
N ASN A 78 12.06 4.46 -4.14
CA ASN A 78 12.53 4.58 -5.53
C ASN A 78 11.43 4.35 -6.55
N GLY A 79 10.33 3.76 -6.13
CA GLY A 79 9.18 3.48 -6.97
C GLY A 79 7.92 3.24 -6.16
N TYR A 80 6.79 3.17 -6.86
CA TYR A 80 5.48 3.03 -6.26
C TYR A 80 4.67 2.02 -7.05
N PHE A 81 3.97 1.16 -6.35
CA PHE A 81 3.02 0.23 -6.94
C PHE A 81 1.61 0.74 -6.73
N PHE A 82 0.84 0.83 -7.81
CA PHE A 82 -0.56 1.19 -7.80
C PHE A 82 -1.37 0.16 -8.58
N GLU A 83 -2.36 -0.41 -7.96
CA GLU A 83 -3.37 -1.20 -8.65
C GLU A 83 -4.50 -0.27 -9.10
N THR A 84 -4.86 -0.35 -10.37
CA THR A 84 -5.83 0.55 -10.98
C THR A 84 -6.88 -0.21 -11.77
N HIS A 85 -8.07 0.36 -11.85
CA HIS A 85 -9.15 -0.17 -12.66
C HIS A 85 -10.00 0.99 -13.21
N PRO A 86 -10.53 0.89 -14.44
CA PRO A 86 -11.46 1.91 -14.96
C PRO A 86 -12.69 2.11 -14.08
N ASP A 87 -13.20 1.03 -13.48
CA ASP A 87 -14.33 1.04 -12.56
C ASP A 87 -14.05 0.07 -11.39
N PRO A 88 -13.34 0.50 -10.34
CA PRO A 88 -12.95 -0.37 -9.23
C PRO A 88 -14.10 -1.08 -8.52
N GLU A 89 -15.31 -0.53 -8.59
CA GLU A 89 -16.50 -1.14 -7.98
C GLU A 89 -16.89 -2.46 -8.67
N LYS A 90 -16.45 -2.65 -9.93
CA LYS A 90 -16.66 -3.87 -10.71
C LYS A 90 -15.44 -4.79 -10.72
N ALA A 91 -14.39 -4.46 -10.02
CA ALA A 91 -13.20 -5.30 -9.93
C ALA A 91 -13.51 -6.61 -9.22
N MET A 92 -12.83 -7.69 -9.61
CA MET A 92 -13.04 -9.01 -9.00
C MET A 92 -12.48 -9.10 -7.59
N SER A 93 -11.48 -8.27 -7.26
CA SER A 93 -10.85 -8.19 -5.93
C SER A 93 -10.36 -6.77 -5.67
N ASP A 94 -10.10 -6.45 -4.41
CA ASP A 94 -9.44 -5.21 -3.95
C ASP A 94 -10.06 -3.89 -4.43
N GLY A 95 -11.31 -3.92 -4.91
CA GLY A 95 -12.03 -2.75 -5.37
C GLY A 95 -11.92 -1.52 -4.46
N PRO A 96 -12.11 -1.66 -3.12
CA PRO A 96 -11.99 -0.53 -2.19
C PRO A 96 -10.62 0.13 -2.12
N ASN A 97 -9.57 -0.56 -2.56
CA ASN A 97 -8.19 -0.08 -2.50
C ASN A 97 -7.67 0.44 -3.84
N MET A 98 -8.24 -0.02 -4.95
CA MET A 98 -7.80 0.36 -6.28
C MET A 98 -8.05 1.82 -6.57
N LEU A 99 -7.08 2.47 -7.21
CA LEU A 99 -7.29 3.79 -7.80
C LEU A 99 -8.16 3.68 -9.05
N TYR A 100 -8.98 4.69 -9.27
CA TYR A 100 -9.56 4.89 -10.60
C TYR A 100 -8.44 5.20 -11.60
N LEU A 101 -8.46 4.54 -12.74
CA LEU A 101 -7.43 4.75 -13.77
C LEU A 101 -7.33 6.24 -14.18
N LYS A 102 -8.45 6.96 -14.20
CA LYS A 102 -8.49 8.40 -14.49
C LYS A 102 -7.72 9.27 -13.50
N ASP A 103 -7.55 8.81 -12.25
CA ASP A 103 -6.90 9.58 -11.19
C ASP A 103 -5.38 9.30 -11.12
N LEU A 104 -4.92 8.26 -11.81
CA LEU A 104 -3.52 7.82 -11.76
C LEU A 104 -2.55 8.91 -12.20
N GLU A 105 -2.87 9.63 -13.29
CA GLU A 105 -2.01 10.70 -13.81
C GLU A 105 -1.78 11.79 -12.76
N THR A 106 -2.85 12.20 -12.07
CA THR A 106 -2.77 13.21 -11.01
C THR A 106 -1.89 12.74 -9.84
N VAL A 107 -2.04 11.48 -9.44
CA VAL A 107 -1.23 10.89 -8.37
C VAL A 107 0.25 10.85 -8.79
N ILE A 108 0.55 10.40 -10.00
CA ILE A 108 1.93 10.35 -10.50
C ILE A 108 2.53 11.76 -10.58
N ALA A 109 1.78 12.74 -11.07
CA ALA A 109 2.25 14.13 -11.15
C ALA A 109 2.65 14.68 -9.78
N SER A 110 1.96 14.30 -8.70
CA SER A 110 2.29 14.71 -7.34
C SER A 110 3.61 14.11 -6.82
N LEU A 111 4.07 13.01 -7.42
CA LEU A 111 5.30 12.32 -7.04
C LEU A 111 6.54 12.82 -7.80
N LEU A 112 6.34 13.51 -8.89
CA LEU A 112 7.45 14.08 -9.67
C LEU A 112 7.89 15.41 -9.07
#